data_b204e44f68a0f470e1c8b7e5040e25ef
#
_entry.id   b204e44f68a0f470e1c8b7e5040e25ef
#
_cell.length_a   1.000
_cell.length_b   1.000
_cell.length_c   1.000
_cell.angle_alpha   90.00
_cell.angle_beta   90.00
_cell.angle_gamma   90.00
#
_symmetry.space_group_name_H-M   'P 1'
#
loop_
_entity.id
_entity.type
_entity.pdbx_description
1 polymer ?
#
loop_
_entity_poly.entity_id
_entity_poly.type
_entity_poly.pdbx_seq_one_letter_code
_entity_poly.pdbx_strand_id
1 'polypeptide(L)'
;PHPTMRGFASSLSSEDRADLAAFFGSQDPAPASEPVGKAPPQAEPCAACHGKDGRGTMPEYPNIGGQHADYIAQALNAYRLGKRKHPIMSTFAQQLTKQDIEVLAQYFSEQPGLKTAQHED
;
A
#
# COMPACT_ATOMS: atom_id res chain seq x y z
N PRO A 1 9.18 13.51 -4.42
CA PRO A 1 9.80 13.56 -5.74
C PRO A 1 11.00 12.64 -5.84
N HIS A 2 10.89 11.63 -6.70
CA HIS A 2 11.93 10.64 -6.94
C HIS A 2 12.66 11.00 -8.23
N PRO A 3 13.95 11.29 -8.22
CA PRO A 3 14.66 11.80 -9.40
C PRO A 3 14.56 10.88 -10.63
N THR A 4 14.76 9.58 -10.45
CA THR A 4 14.69 8.60 -11.55
C THR A 4 13.29 8.53 -12.14
N MET A 5 12.28 8.37 -11.29
CA MET A 5 10.90 8.28 -11.74
C MET A 5 10.42 9.59 -12.37
N ARG A 6 10.85 10.71 -11.82
CA ARG A 6 10.53 12.02 -12.39
C ARG A 6 11.08 12.16 -13.82
N GLY A 7 12.31 11.69 -14.04
CA GLY A 7 12.91 11.70 -15.37
C GLY A 7 12.09 10.89 -16.37
N PHE A 8 11.69 9.69 -16.03
CA PHE A 8 10.85 8.86 -16.90
C PHE A 8 9.46 9.48 -17.10
N ALA A 9 8.82 9.90 -16.03
CA ALA A 9 7.47 10.45 -16.09
C ALA A 9 7.39 11.74 -16.92
N SER A 10 8.44 12.56 -16.88
CA SER A 10 8.49 13.83 -17.61
C SER A 10 8.47 13.63 -19.13
N SER A 11 8.95 12.49 -19.64
CA SER A 11 8.98 12.19 -21.08
C SER A 11 7.70 11.53 -21.57
N LEU A 12 6.76 11.21 -20.69
CA LEU A 12 5.50 10.58 -21.05
C LEU A 12 4.43 11.62 -21.38
N SER A 13 3.70 11.40 -22.47
CA SER A 13 2.51 12.18 -22.79
C SER A 13 1.34 11.79 -21.88
N SER A 14 0.25 12.57 -21.90
CA SER A 14 -0.96 12.21 -21.19
C SER A 14 -1.54 10.87 -21.68
N GLU A 15 -1.45 10.62 -22.98
CA GLU A 15 -1.89 9.36 -23.59
C GLU A 15 -1.02 8.19 -23.13
N ASP A 16 0.31 8.36 -23.09
CA ASP A 16 1.24 7.34 -22.60
C ASP A 16 0.92 6.98 -21.13
N ARG A 17 0.68 7.97 -20.30
CA ARG A 17 0.34 7.75 -18.90
C ARG A 17 -0.97 7.00 -18.75
N ALA A 18 -1.98 7.36 -19.56
CA ALA A 18 -3.27 6.66 -19.54
C ALA A 18 -3.12 5.20 -19.98
N ASP A 19 -2.34 4.95 -21.03
CA ASP A 19 -2.08 3.60 -21.54
C ASP A 19 -1.36 2.74 -20.52
N LEU A 20 -0.32 3.28 -19.87
CA LEU A 20 0.41 2.57 -18.83
C LEU A 20 -0.48 2.29 -17.61
N ALA A 21 -1.28 3.26 -17.21
CA ALA A 21 -2.22 3.07 -16.09
C ALA A 21 -3.24 1.98 -16.41
N ALA A 22 -3.77 1.96 -17.62
CA ALA A 22 -4.72 0.93 -18.05
C ALA A 22 -4.06 -0.45 -18.10
N PHE A 23 -2.84 -0.53 -18.62
CA PHE A 23 -2.09 -1.81 -18.70
C PHE A 23 -1.84 -2.38 -17.32
N PHE A 24 -1.24 -1.60 -16.43
CA PHE A 24 -0.91 -2.09 -15.09
C PHE A 24 -2.16 -2.31 -14.23
N GLY A 25 -3.18 -1.47 -14.41
CA GLY A 25 -4.46 -1.64 -13.72
C GLY A 25 -5.24 -2.88 -14.16
N SER A 26 -4.97 -3.40 -15.37
CA SER A 26 -5.61 -4.62 -15.87
C SER A 26 -4.92 -5.91 -15.44
N GLN A 27 -3.75 -5.82 -14.80
CA GLN A 27 -3.05 -6.99 -14.31
C GLN A 27 -3.84 -7.61 -13.15
N ASP A 28 -4.03 -8.92 -13.19
CA ASP A 28 -4.77 -9.62 -12.16
C ASP A 28 -4.00 -9.59 -10.84
N PRO A 29 -4.61 -9.09 -9.76
CA PRO A 29 -3.97 -9.18 -8.46
C PRO A 29 -3.92 -10.63 -7.98
N ALA A 30 -2.99 -10.93 -7.08
CA ALA A 30 -2.97 -12.23 -6.44
C ALA A 30 -4.33 -12.49 -5.77
N PRO A 31 -4.83 -13.74 -5.80
CA PRO A 31 -6.10 -14.05 -5.14
C PRO A 31 -6.02 -13.76 -3.64
N ALA A 32 -7.16 -13.42 -3.06
CA ALA A 32 -7.26 -13.22 -1.62
C ALA A 32 -6.79 -14.49 -0.91
N SER A 33 -6.07 -14.31 0.18
CA SER A 33 -5.49 -15.42 0.95
C SER A 33 -5.81 -15.24 2.43
N GLU A 34 -5.64 -16.31 3.19
CA GLU A 34 -5.70 -16.20 4.64
C GLU A 34 -4.53 -15.37 5.15
N PRO A 35 -4.77 -14.51 6.13
CA PRO A 35 -3.69 -13.71 6.73
C PRO A 35 -2.61 -14.60 7.35
N VAL A 36 -1.37 -14.17 7.23
CA VAL A 36 -0.23 -14.83 7.83
C VAL A 36 0.03 -14.20 9.20
N GLY A 37 0.15 -15.04 10.23
CA GLY A 37 0.41 -14.57 11.58
C GLY A 37 -0.82 -14.02 12.29
N LYS A 38 -0.60 -13.52 13.49
CA LYS A 38 -1.66 -12.93 14.31
C LYS A 38 -1.76 -11.43 14.05
N ALA A 39 -2.92 -10.98 13.64
CA ALA A 39 -3.16 -9.57 13.41
C ALA A 39 -3.05 -8.78 14.72
N PRO A 40 -2.25 -7.70 14.75
CA PRO A 40 -2.23 -6.83 15.92
C PRO A 40 -3.57 -6.07 16.02
N PRO A 41 -3.99 -5.69 17.25
CA PRO A 41 -5.25 -4.97 17.41
C PRO A 41 -5.35 -3.70 16.59
N GLN A 42 -4.24 -3.02 16.35
CA GLN A 42 -4.17 -1.81 15.55
C GLN A 42 -4.57 -2.02 14.08
N ALA A 43 -4.51 -3.26 13.58
CA ALA A 43 -4.82 -3.57 12.19
C ALA A 43 -6.32 -3.65 11.91
N GLU A 44 -7.16 -3.78 12.92
CA GLU A 44 -8.60 -3.96 12.73
C GLU A 44 -9.23 -2.85 11.90
N PRO A 45 -9.06 -1.56 12.23
CA PRO A 45 -9.63 -0.50 11.40
C PRO A 45 -9.03 -0.44 9.99
N CYS A 46 -7.80 -0.87 9.80
CA CYS A 46 -7.16 -0.91 8.48
C CYS A 46 -7.78 -2.01 7.61
N ALA A 47 -8.06 -3.15 8.20
CA ALA A 47 -8.59 -4.32 7.51
C ALA A 47 -9.97 -4.07 6.89
N ALA A 48 -10.75 -3.16 7.44
CA ALA A 48 -12.07 -2.84 6.91
C ALA A 48 -12.03 -2.39 5.44
N CYS A 49 -10.96 -1.67 5.06
CA CYS A 49 -10.77 -1.21 3.68
C CYS A 49 -9.66 -1.98 2.96
N HIS A 50 -8.54 -2.18 3.63
CA HIS A 50 -7.36 -2.83 3.03
C HIS A 50 -7.39 -4.36 3.08
N GLY A 51 -8.38 -4.96 3.73
CA GLY A 51 -8.49 -6.41 3.87
C GLY A 51 -7.62 -6.96 4.99
N LYS A 52 -7.97 -8.12 5.51
CA LYS A 52 -7.22 -8.79 6.59
C LYS A 52 -5.82 -9.21 6.15
N ASP A 53 -5.67 -9.55 4.88
CA ASP A 53 -4.41 -9.93 4.27
C ASP A 53 -3.72 -8.75 3.57
N GLY A 54 -4.22 -7.54 3.73
CA GLY A 54 -3.70 -6.34 3.07
C GLY A 54 -4.11 -6.20 1.62
N ARG A 55 -5.02 -7.04 1.12
CA ARG A 55 -5.61 -6.90 -0.19
C ARG A 55 -6.87 -6.05 -0.09
N GLY A 56 -6.93 -4.95 -0.83
CA GLY A 56 -8.06 -4.03 -0.77
C GLY A 56 -9.39 -4.72 -1.06
N THR A 57 -10.42 -4.38 -0.28
CA THR A 57 -11.76 -4.96 -0.42
C THR A 57 -12.51 -4.42 -1.63
N MET A 58 -12.09 -3.27 -2.14
CA MET A 58 -12.64 -2.63 -3.34
C MET A 58 -11.50 -2.01 -4.17
N PRO A 59 -11.73 -1.79 -5.48
CA PRO A 59 -10.67 -1.27 -6.36
C PRO A 59 -10.05 0.06 -5.94
N GLU A 60 -10.80 0.93 -5.27
CA GLU A 60 -10.30 2.22 -4.78
C GLU A 60 -9.42 2.11 -3.54
N TYR A 61 -9.41 0.97 -2.86
CA TYR A 61 -8.55 0.75 -1.69
C TYR A 61 -7.28 0.04 -2.12
N PRO A 62 -6.11 0.65 -1.94
CA PRO A 62 -4.87 0.04 -2.43
C PRO A 62 -4.51 -1.22 -1.66
N ASN A 63 -3.91 -2.16 -2.38
CA ASN A 63 -3.32 -3.35 -1.79
C ASN A 63 -2.04 -2.96 -1.06
N ILE A 64 -1.93 -3.35 0.21
CA ILE A 64 -0.77 -3.07 1.05
C ILE A 64 -0.08 -4.33 1.54
N GLY A 65 -0.69 -5.50 1.33
CA GLY A 65 -0.09 -6.78 1.70
C GLY A 65 1.16 -7.06 0.88
N GLY A 66 2.24 -7.47 1.55
CA GLY A 66 3.51 -7.75 0.90
C GLY A 66 4.32 -6.53 0.50
N GLN A 67 3.85 -5.34 0.83
CA GLN A 67 4.61 -4.10 0.59
C GLN A 67 5.80 -4.03 1.56
N HIS A 68 6.85 -3.33 1.18
CA HIS A 68 8.02 -3.14 2.04
C HIS A 68 7.64 -2.41 3.33
N ALA A 69 8.09 -2.94 4.47
CA ALA A 69 7.76 -2.39 5.78
C ALA A 69 8.19 -0.93 5.94
N ASP A 70 9.37 -0.58 5.45
CA ASP A 70 9.87 0.79 5.50
C ASP A 70 9.02 1.74 4.66
N TYR A 71 8.50 1.28 3.52
CA TYR A 71 7.58 2.09 2.71
C TYR A 71 6.24 2.31 3.41
N ILE A 72 5.66 1.26 3.99
CA ILE A 72 4.40 1.38 4.74
C ILE A 72 4.58 2.37 5.90
N ALA A 73 5.66 2.23 6.65
CA ALA A 73 5.96 3.12 7.77
C ALA A 73 6.13 4.57 7.31
N GLN A 74 6.85 4.78 6.22
CA GLN A 74 7.06 6.12 5.66
C GLN A 74 5.73 6.74 5.22
N ALA A 75 4.88 5.97 4.55
CA ALA A 75 3.57 6.45 4.07
C ALA A 75 2.66 6.83 5.25
N LEU A 76 2.58 5.97 6.27
CA LEU A 76 1.78 6.25 7.46
C LEU A 76 2.29 7.48 8.21
N ASN A 77 3.61 7.62 8.37
CA ASN A 77 4.20 8.80 8.99
C ASN A 77 3.92 10.07 8.17
N ALA A 78 3.96 9.98 6.85
CA ALA A 78 3.67 11.11 5.99
C ALA A 78 2.22 11.58 6.16
N TYR A 79 1.27 10.65 6.25
CA TYR A 79 -0.13 10.99 6.56
C TYR A 79 -0.27 11.58 7.96
N ARG A 80 0.41 10.99 8.95
CA ARG A 80 0.37 11.46 10.33
C ARG A 80 0.88 12.88 10.48
N LEU A 81 1.93 13.23 9.73
CA LEU A 81 2.57 14.55 9.79
C LEU A 81 1.98 15.56 8.81
N GLY A 82 0.98 15.18 8.03
CA GLY A 82 0.35 16.05 7.05
C GLY A 82 1.16 16.31 5.79
N LYS A 83 2.25 15.57 5.58
CA LYS A 83 3.06 15.66 4.36
C LYS A 83 2.42 14.95 3.18
N ARG A 84 1.58 13.97 3.46
CA ARG A 84 0.73 13.30 2.49
C ARG A 84 -0.71 13.45 2.99
N LYS A 85 -1.64 13.80 2.10
CA LYS A 85 -3.01 14.12 2.49
C LYS A 85 -4.00 13.21 1.81
N HIS A 86 -4.86 12.64 2.63
CA HIS A 86 -6.04 11.91 2.18
C HIS A 86 -7.07 11.98 3.30
N PRO A 87 -8.34 12.31 3.01
CA PRO A 87 -9.33 12.53 4.09
C PRO A 87 -9.44 11.38 5.08
N ILE A 88 -9.44 10.14 4.58
CA ILE A 88 -9.58 8.94 5.41
C ILE A 88 -8.25 8.58 6.06
N MET A 89 -7.19 8.41 5.25
CA MET A 89 -5.90 7.95 5.76
C MET A 89 -5.26 8.94 6.72
N SER A 90 -5.40 10.24 6.48
CA SER A 90 -4.90 11.25 7.41
C SER A 90 -5.57 11.15 8.76
N THR A 91 -6.88 10.92 8.79
CA THR A 91 -7.64 10.77 10.03
C THR A 91 -7.18 9.56 10.84
N PHE A 92 -7.02 8.41 10.19
CA PHE A 92 -6.54 7.20 10.87
C PHE A 92 -5.10 7.35 11.34
N ALA A 93 -4.22 7.86 10.48
CA ALA A 93 -2.79 7.94 10.77
C ALA A 93 -2.47 8.90 11.91
N GLN A 94 -3.24 9.98 12.07
CA GLN A 94 -3.05 10.93 13.16
C GLN A 94 -3.26 10.32 14.55
N GLN A 95 -4.00 9.22 14.63
CA GLN A 95 -4.26 8.53 15.89
C GLN A 95 -3.18 7.49 16.24
N LEU A 96 -2.26 7.22 15.33
CA LEU A 96 -1.24 6.19 15.52
C LEU A 96 0.00 6.75 16.23
N THR A 97 0.56 5.95 17.12
CA THR A 97 1.89 6.21 17.67
C THR A 97 2.95 5.70 16.69
N LYS A 98 4.22 6.07 16.92
CA LYS A 98 5.33 5.52 16.14
C LYS A 98 5.39 3.99 16.25
N GLN A 99 5.13 3.47 17.44
CA GLN A 99 5.13 2.02 17.67
C GLN A 99 4.00 1.34 16.91
N ASP A 100 2.81 1.93 16.91
CA ASP A 100 1.68 1.41 16.11
C ASP A 100 2.05 1.31 14.65
N ILE A 101 2.71 2.33 14.11
CA ILE A 101 3.13 2.36 12.71
C ILE A 101 4.14 1.24 12.41
N GLU A 102 5.10 1.02 13.29
CA GLU A 102 6.08 -0.07 13.13
C GLU A 102 5.40 -1.44 13.15
N VAL A 103 4.49 -1.65 14.08
CA VAL A 103 3.74 -2.92 14.20
C VAL A 103 2.88 -3.17 12.96
N LEU A 104 2.17 -2.15 12.49
CA LEU A 104 1.34 -2.25 11.29
C LEU A 104 2.18 -2.47 10.04
N ALA A 105 3.29 -1.76 9.90
CA ALA A 105 4.19 -1.91 8.76
C ALA A 105 4.75 -3.34 8.71
N GLN A 106 5.15 -3.89 9.84
CA GLN A 106 5.66 -5.25 9.92
C GLN A 106 4.58 -6.26 9.55
N TYR A 107 3.40 -6.14 10.15
CA TYR A 107 2.31 -7.09 9.91
C TYR A 107 1.91 -7.13 8.43
N PHE A 108 1.62 -5.98 7.82
CA PHE A 108 1.17 -5.95 6.44
C PHE A 108 2.27 -6.30 5.44
N SER A 109 3.53 -5.98 5.75
CA SER A 109 4.65 -6.39 4.88
C SER A 109 4.81 -7.91 4.78
N GLU A 110 4.44 -8.62 5.83
CA GLU A 110 4.54 -10.08 5.90
C GLU A 110 3.36 -10.79 5.23
N GLN A 111 2.32 -10.06 4.86
CA GLN A 111 1.17 -10.66 4.19
C GLN A 111 1.49 -10.98 2.74
N PRO A 112 0.95 -12.09 2.20
CA PRO A 112 1.08 -12.36 0.76
C PRO A 112 0.28 -11.31 -0.01
N GLY A 113 0.76 -10.90 -1.16
CA GLY A 113 0.03 -9.91 -1.94
C GLY A 113 0.78 -9.47 -3.16
N LEU A 114 1.70 -8.55 -2.99
CA LEU A 114 2.46 -8.04 -4.12
C LEU A 114 3.53 -9.07 -4.53
N LYS A 115 3.43 -9.53 -5.77
CA LYS A 115 4.45 -10.40 -6.37
C LYS A 115 5.13 -9.62 -7.49
N THR A 116 6.45 -9.70 -7.52
CA THR A 116 7.23 -9.22 -8.65
C THR A 116 7.56 -10.41 -9.56
N ALA A 117 7.99 -10.13 -10.77
CA ALA A 117 8.40 -11.17 -11.72
C ALA A 117 9.49 -12.11 -11.19
N GLN A 118 10.21 -11.67 -10.17
CA GLN A 118 11.27 -12.45 -9.52
C GLN A 118 10.76 -13.51 -8.55
N HIS A 119 9.47 -13.49 -8.26
CA HIS A 119 8.82 -14.41 -7.32
C HIS A 119 7.85 -15.37 -8.00
N GLU A 120 7.93 -15.48 -9.31
CA GLU A 120 7.15 -16.44 -10.08
C GLU A 120 7.86 -17.80 -10.06
N ASP A 121 7.76 -18.49 -8.95
CA ASP A 121 8.21 -19.89 -8.85
C ASP A 121 7.01 -20.84 -8.83
#